data_84e35b9f45cf59ffcc3fac9f2d9a731f
#
_entry.id   84e35b9f45cf59ffcc3fac9f2d9a731f
#
_cell.length_a   1.000
_cell.length_b   1.000
_cell.length_c   1.000
_cell.angle_alpha   90.00
_cell.angle_beta   90.00
_cell.angle_gamma   90.00
#
_symmetry.space_group_name_H-M   'P 1'
#
loop_
_entity.id
_entity.type
_entity.pdbx_description
1 polymer ?
#
loop_
_entity_poly.entity_id
_entity_poly.type
_entity_poly.pdbx_seq_one_letter_code
_entity_poly.pdbx_strand_id
1 'polypeptide(L)'
;DISAGGMITALLEMCFANVEGGLEVNLDKLSEQDIVKILFAENPGILVQVKDKKAFEKLMEDAGVGFAIIAKPTSERHILVSKEGVQYHFGIDYMRDVWYESSYKLDIKQSGSVCAGNRFENYKMQPLEFKYPKSFTGKLSSYGLTADRKGKSGIRAAVIREKGCQCERETSYALYLAGFDVKDVHMTDLASGRETLEDVNMIVFCGGFSNSDVLGSAKGWAGGFLFNEKAKKALDNFYARPDTLSLGICNGC
;
A
#
# COMPACT_ATOMS: atom_id res chain seq x y z
N ASP A 1 -12.50 3.89 -3.76
CA ASP A 1 -13.15 4.07 -5.07
C ASP A 1 -14.33 3.10 -5.23
N ILE A 2 -15.21 3.39 -6.18
CA ILE A 2 -16.27 2.46 -6.61
C ILE A 2 -15.67 1.61 -7.72
N SER A 3 -15.63 0.29 -7.49
CA SER A 3 -15.05 -0.69 -8.42
C SER A 3 -15.90 -1.98 -8.41
N ALA A 4 -15.27 -3.14 -8.37
CA ALA A 4 -15.97 -4.42 -8.35
C ALA A 4 -17.00 -4.51 -7.20
N GLY A 5 -18.23 -4.91 -7.53
CA GLY A 5 -19.36 -4.97 -6.59
C GLY A 5 -20.10 -3.65 -6.36
N GLY A 6 -19.67 -2.56 -7.01
CA GLY A 6 -20.38 -1.28 -7.02
C GLY A 6 -20.28 -0.48 -5.71
N MET A 7 -21.14 0.52 -5.60
CA MET A 7 -21.13 1.48 -4.48
C MET A 7 -21.40 0.82 -3.13
N ILE A 8 -22.28 -0.18 -3.06
CA ILE A 8 -22.58 -0.85 -1.78
C ILE A 8 -21.35 -1.57 -1.21
N THR A 9 -20.58 -2.23 -2.06
CA THR A 9 -19.35 -2.90 -1.65
C THR A 9 -18.34 -1.89 -1.14
N ALA A 10 -18.13 -0.78 -1.85
CA ALA A 10 -17.22 0.28 -1.39
C ALA A 10 -17.66 0.90 -0.05
N LEU A 11 -18.95 1.12 0.19
CA LEU A 11 -19.47 1.59 1.47
C LEU A 11 -19.25 0.58 2.61
N LEU A 12 -19.46 -0.70 2.33
CA LEU A 12 -19.20 -1.78 3.30
C LEU A 12 -17.71 -1.88 3.64
N GLU A 13 -16.83 -1.86 2.65
CA GLU A 13 -15.38 -1.91 2.84
C GLU A 13 -14.86 -0.73 3.65
N MET A 14 -15.41 0.46 3.48
CA MET A 14 -15.08 1.62 4.33
C MET A 14 -15.43 1.39 5.82
N CYS A 15 -16.38 0.50 6.12
CA CYS A 15 -16.79 0.16 7.47
C CYS A 15 -16.06 -1.07 8.05
N PHE A 16 -15.43 -1.91 7.24
CA PHE A 16 -14.85 -3.18 7.69
C PHE A 16 -13.66 -3.01 8.63
N ALA A 17 -12.88 -1.96 8.44
CA ALA A 17 -11.68 -1.70 9.25
C ALA A 17 -11.99 -1.34 10.72
N ASN A 18 -13.21 -0.87 11.00
CA ASN A 18 -13.65 -0.52 12.35
C ASN A 18 -14.47 -1.65 12.96
N VAL A 19 -14.46 -1.73 14.28
CA VAL A 19 -15.30 -2.69 15.06
C VAL A 19 -16.63 -2.07 15.46
N GLU A 20 -16.77 -0.76 15.36
CA GLU A 20 -17.95 0.01 15.73
C GLU A 20 -18.37 0.96 14.60
N GLY A 21 -19.63 1.38 14.64
CA GLY A 21 -20.18 2.35 13.71
C GLY A 21 -20.61 1.77 12.36
N GLY A 22 -21.38 2.56 11.65
CA GLY A 22 -21.92 2.26 10.33
C GLY A 22 -22.37 3.53 9.63
N LEU A 23 -23.36 3.39 8.74
CA LEU A 23 -23.80 4.50 7.87
C LEU A 23 -25.32 4.56 7.74
N GLU A 24 -25.87 5.75 7.75
CA GLU A 24 -27.17 6.07 7.16
C GLU A 24 -26.92 6.65 5.76
N VAL A 25 -27.48 5.99 4.75
CA VAL A 25 -27.33 6.37 3.35
C VAL A 25 -28.69 6.77 2.80
N ASN A 26 -28.79 7.99 2.25
CA ASN A 26 -29.98 8.49 1.58
C ASN A 26 -29.68 8.77 0.11
N LEU A 27 -30.37 8.07 -0.77
CA LEU A 27 -30.17 8.10 -2.21
C LEU A 27 -31.24 8.91 -2.97
N ASP A 28 -32.15 9.58 -2.28
CA ASP A 28 -33.25 10.31 -2.89
C ASP A 28 -32.80 11.42 -3.85
N LYS A 29 -31.61 11.97 -3.62
CA LYS A 29 -31.03 13.02 -4.48
C LYS A 29 -30.40 12.50 -5.78
N LEU A 30 -30.21 11.20 -5.90
CA LEU A 30 -29.69 10.59 -7.14
C LEU A 30 -30.81 10.46 -8.16
N SER A 31 -30.53 10.83 -9.41
CA SER A 31 -31.52 10.83 -10.51
C SER A 31 -31.93 9.44 -10.97
N GLU A 32 -31.06 8.44 -10.81
CA GLU A 32 -31.39 7.04 -11.09
C GLU A 32 -32.41 6.52 -10.06
N GLN A 33 -33.43 5.84 -10.54
CA GLN A 33 -34.51 5.30 -9.73
C GLN A 33 -34.32 3.84 -9.34
N ASP A 34 -33.61 3.09 -10.17
CA ASP A 34 -33.35 1.68 -9.95
C ASP A 34 -32.26 1.50 -8.88
N ILE A 35 -32.69 1.04 -7.70
CA ILE A 35 -31.80 0.84 -6.55
C ILE A 35 -30.69 -0.17 -6.85
N VAL A 36 -30.96 -1.18 -7.68
CA VAL A 36 -29.94 -2.19 -8.04
C VAL A 36 -28.85 -1.55 -8.89
N LYS A 37 -29.24 -0.69 -9.85
CA LYS A 37 -28.27 0.06 -10.65
C LYS A 37 -27.44 1.01 -9.79
N ILE A 38 -28.07 1.72 -8.85
CA ILE A 38 -27.35 2.65 -7.97
C ILE A 38 -26.32 1.90 -7.11
N LEU A 39 -26.71 0.79 -6.50
CA LEU A 39 -25.87 0.08 -5.54
C LEU A 39 -24.80 -0.80 -6.19
N PHE A 40 -25.11 -1.43 -7.31
CA PHE A 40 -24.28 -2.49 -7.90
C PHE A 40 -23.64 -2.13 -9.25
N ALA A 41 -23.94 -0.95 -9.83
CA ALA A 41 -23.22 -0.53 -11.02
C ALA A 41 -21.75 -0.24 -10.71
N GLU A 42 -20.86 -0.83 -11.48
CA GLU A 42 -19.41 -0.69 -11.35
C GLU A 42 -18.89 0.53 -12.13
N ASN A 43 -19.63 1.63 -12.06
CA ASN A 43 -19.23 2.89 -12.68
C ASN A 43 -18.13 3.56 -11.83
N PRO A 44 -17.07 4.07 -12.46
CA PRO A 44 -16.00 4.75 -11.75
C PRO A 44 -16.52 5.90 -10.90
N GLY A 45 -16.12 5.92 -9.64
CA GLY A 45 -16.48 6.97 -8.69
C GLY A 45 -15.59 6.94 -7.46
N ILE A 46 -15.64 8.00 -6.68
CA ILE A 46 -14.87 8.10 -5.42
C ILE A 46 -15.84 8.38 -4.28
N LEU A 47 -15.75 7.57 -3.22
CA LEU A 47 -16.43 7.82 -1.95
C LEU A 47 -15.42 8.41 -0.97
N VAL A 48 -15.78 9.50 -0.33
CA VAL A 48 -14.94 10.17 0.66
C VAL A 48 -15.74 10.49 1.90
N GLN A 49 -15.12 10.32 3.06
CA GLN A 49 -15.63 10.87 4.32
C GLN A 49 -14.96 12.22 4.58
N VAL A 50 -15.75 13.24 4.80
CA VAL A 50 -15.25 14.61 5.02
C VAL A 50 -15.64 15.11 6.41
N LYS A 51 -14.75 15.86 7.05
CA LYS A 51 -15.00 16.46 8.36
C LYS A 51 -15.81 17.75 8.24
N ASP A 52 -15.48 18.56 7.24
CA ASP A 52 -16.17 19.85 6.96
C ASP A 52 -16.89 19.75 5.63
N LYS A 53 -18.20 19.50 5.73
CA LYS A 53 -19.08 19.37 4.58
C LYS A 53 -19.12 20.66 3.73
N LYS A 54 -19.20 21.86 4.37
CA LYS A 54 -19.32 23.11 3.63
C LYS A 54 -18.05 23.47 2.87
N ALA A 55 -16.89 23.24 3.49
CA ALA A 55 -15.61 23.44 2.82
C ALA A 55 -15.44 22.48 1.63
N PHE A 56 -15.89 21.24 1.77
CA PHE A 56 -15.86 20.27 0.68
C PHE A 56 -16.80 20.64 -0.48
N GLU A 57 -18.05 20.98 -0.17
CA GLU A 57 -19.04 21.42 -1.18
C GLU A 57 -18.48 22.59 -2.01
N LYS A 58 -17.96 23.62 -1.33
CA LYS A 58 -17.34 24.76 -1.99
C LYS A 58 -16.15 24.35 -2.88
N LEU A 59 -15.28 23.48 -2.40
CA LEU A 59 -14.13 22.99 -3.17
C LEU A 59 -14.57 22.30 -4.46
N MET A 60 -15.60 21.45 -4.40
CA MET A 60 -16.10 20.73 -5.57
C MET A 60 -16.80 21.67 -6.56
N GLU A 61 -17.57 22.64 -6.07
CA GLU A 61 -18.20 23.67 -6.89
C GLU A 61 -17.15 24.54 -7.60
N ASP A 62 -16.14 25.02 -6.88
CA ASP A 62 -15.06 25.84 -7.42
C ASP A 62 -14.23 25.06 -8.48
N ALA A 63 -14.12 23.73 -8.32
CA ALA A 63 -13.43 22.85 -9.27
C ALA A 63 -14.32 22.38 -10.44
N GLY A 64 -15.63 22.68 -10.43
CA GLY A 64 -16.56 22.20 -11.45
C GLY A 64 -16.75 20.66 -11.44
N VAL A 65 -16.55 20.02 -10.29
CA VAL A 65 -16.69 18.56 -10.13
C VAL A 65 -18.05 18.22 -9.57
N GLY A 66 -18.80 17.36 -10.28
CA GLY A 66 -20.09 16.84 -9.79
C GLY A 66 -19.93 15.97 -8.56
N PHE A 67 -20.77 16.17 -7.55
CA PHE A 67 -20.77 15.38 -6.33
C PHE A 67 -22.18 15.22 -5.75
N ALA A 68 -22.37 14.26 -4.87
CA ALA A 68 -23.57 14.09 -4.07
C ALA A 68 -23.22 13.74 -2.63
N ILE A 69 -23.93 14.35 -1.67
CA ILE A 69 -23.86 13.97 -0.26
C ILE A 69 -24.90 12.88 -0.04
N ILE A 70 -24.43 11.65 0.13
CA ILE A 70 -25.29 10.47 0.18
C ILE A 70 -25.34 9.79 1.53
N ALA A 71 -24.36 10.01 2.42
CA ALA A 71 -24.28 9.24 3.66
C ALA A 71 -23.84 10.08 4.85
N LYS A 72 -24.16 9.56 6.03
CA LYS A 72 -23.77 10.09 7.33
C LYS A 72 -23.29 8.92 8.21
N PRO A 73 -22.11 9.01 8.84
CA PRO A 73 -21.67 8.02 9.82
C PRO A 73 -22.59 7.96 11.04
N THR A 74 -22.79 6.75 11.57
CA THR A 74 -23.60 6.50 12.77
C THR A 74 -22.83 5.62 13.77
N SER A 75 -23.33 5.49 15.00
CA SER A 75 -22.81 4.57 16.00
C SER A 75 -23.26 3.14 15.79
N GLU A 76 -24.33 2.94 15.05
CA GLU A 76 -24.93 1.63 14.82
C GLU A 76 -24.09 0.78 13.85
N ARG A 77 -23.94 -0.52 14.13
CA ARG A 77 -23.11 -1.44 13.33
C ARG A 77 -23.84 -2.01 12.11
N HIS A 78 -24.43 -1.12 11.30
CA HIS A 78 -25.08 -1.47 10.05
C HIS A 78 -25.03 -0.33 9.03
N ILE A 79 -25.31 -0.64 7.78
CA ILE A 79 -25.61 0.33 6.74
C ILE A 79 -27.10 0.31 6.50
N LEU A 80 -27.77 1.43 6.73
CA LEU A 80 -29.17 1.65 6.40
C LEU A 80 -29.25 2.49 5.13
N VAL A 81 -29.70 1.89 4.03
CA VAL A 81 -29.87 2.59 2.76
C VAL A 81 -31.36 2.93 2.59
N SER A 82 -31.67 4.19 2.27
CA SER A 82 -33.01 4.64 1.97
C SER A 82 -33.12 5.20 0.56
N LYS A 83 -34.19 4.86 -0.15
CA LYS A 83 -34.57 5.44 -1.44
C LYS A 83 -36.10 5.48 -1.53
N GLU A 84 -36.67 6.67 -1.72
CA GLU A 84 -38.11 6.89 -1.89
C GLU A 84 -39.00 6.21 -0.81
N GLY A 85 -38.53 6.27 0.43
CA GLY A 85 -39.26 5.68 1.57
C GLY A 85 -39.04 4.17 1.77
N VAL A 86 -38.39 3.49 0.84
CA VAL A 86 -37.99 2.08 1.01
C VAL A 86 -36.64 2.04 1.71
N GLN A 87 -36.48 1.11 2.65
CA GLN A 87 -35.25 0.92 3.41
C GLN A 87 -34.65 -0.47 3.20
N TYR A 88 -33.33 -0.49 3.08
CA TYR A 88 -32.52 -1.70 2.94
C TYR A 88 -31.49 -1.73 4.06
N HIS A 89 -31.37 -2.87 4.73
CA HIS A 89 -30.55 -3.02 5.93
C HIS A 89 -29.42 -4.03 5.70
N PHE A 90 -28.17 -3.58 5.89
CA PHE A 90 -26.97 -4.41 5.72
C PHE A 90 -26.20 -4.48 7.05
N GLY A 91 -26.18 -5.66 7.67
CA GLY A 91 -25.36 -5.91 8.86
C GLY A 91 -23.89 -6.00 8.48
N ILE A 92 -23.07 -5.05 8.95
CA ILE A 92 -21.68 -4.91 8.50
C ILE A 92 -20.86 -6.17 8.80
N ASP A 93 -20.98 -6.73 10.01
CA ASP A 93 -20.18 -7.89 10.39
C ASP A 93 -20.54 -9.15 9.59
N TYR A 94 -21.82 -9.36 9.32
CA TYR A 94 -22.26 -10.43 8.44
C TYR A 94 -21.76 -10.23 7.01
N MET A 95 -21.88 -9.02 6.46
CA MET A 95 -21.41 -8.72 5.11
C MET A 95 -19.89 -8.83 4.97
N ARG A 96 -19.15 -8.50 6.03
CA ARG A 96 -17.71 -8.70 6.09
C ARG A 96 -17.33 -10.18 6.00
N ASP A 97 -18.05 -11.04 6.73
CA ASP A 97 -17.83 -12.49 6.67
C ASP A 97 -18.12 -13.04 5.27
N VAL A 98 -19.23 -12.61 4.63
CA VAL A 98 -19.55 -12.97 3.24
C VAL A 98 -18.46 -12.49 2.28
N TRP A 99 -17.98 -11.26 2.44
CA TRP A 99 -16.90 -10.69 1.62
C TRP A 99 -15.60 -11.49 1.73
N TYR A 100 -15.25 -11.92 2.95
CA TYR A 100 -14.02 -12.68 3.20
C TYR A 100 -14.14 -14.18 2.88
N GLU A 101 -15.35 -14.72 2.79
CA GLU A 101 -15.61 -16.17 2.67
C GLU A 101 -14.89 -16.82 1.49
N SER A 102 -14.85 -16.15 0.34
CA SER A 102 -14.16 -16.68 -0.86
C SER A 102 -12.67 -16.85 -0.60
N SER A 103 -12.01 -15.87 0.01
CA SER A 103 -10.60 -15.93 0.40
C SER A 103 -10.36 -17.02 1.44
N TYR A 104 -11.24 -17.17 2.40
CA TYR A 104 -11.18 -18.24 3.41
C TYR A 104 -11.25 -19.63 2.79
N LYS A 105 -12.18 -19.86 1.86
CA LYS A 105 -12.31 -21.14 1.16
C LYS A 105 -11.07 -21.50 0.33
N LEU A 106 -10.44 -20.50 -0.30
CA LEU A 106 -9.15 -20.68 -0.99
C LEU A 106 -8.01 -20.96 0.00
N ASP A 107 -7.96 -20.23 1.10
CA ASP A 107 -6.94 -20.40 2.13
C ASP A 107 -6.97 -21.79 2.76
N ILE A 108 -8.14 -22.40 2.96
CA ILE A 108 -8.25 -23.81 3.39
C ILE A 108 -7.46 -24.75 2.47
N LYS A 109 -7.48 -24.50 1.17
CA LYS A 109 -6.74 -25.32 0.19
C LYS A 109 -5.23 -25.12 0.24
N GLN A 110 -4.78 -23.93 0.64
CA GLN A 110 -3.36 -23.57 0.69
C GLN A 110 -2.70 -23.90 2.04
N SER A 111 -3.35 -23.57 3.14
CA SER A 111 -2.76 -23.63 4.49
C SER A 111 -3.45 -24.60 5.45
N GLY A 112 -4.49 -25.31 4.98
CA GLY A 112 -5.28 -26.25 5.77
C GLY A 112 -6.34 -25.55 6.63
N SER A 113 -7.34 -26.33 7.06
CA SER A 113 -8.53 -25.83 7.75
C SER A 113 -8.25 -25.11 9.07
N VAL A 114 -7.26 -25.58 9.84
CA VAL A 114 -6.93 -25.01 11.15
C VAL A 114 -6.34 -23.61 11.01
N CYS A 115 -5.31 -23.44 10.16
CA CYS A 115 -4.67 -22.15 9.97
C CYS A 115 -5.60 -21.14 9.29
N ALA A 116 -6.34 -21.59 8.29
CA ALA A 116 -7.33 -20.74 7.60
C ALA A 116 -8.46 -20.33 8.55
N GLY A 117 -8.97 -21.27 9.37
CA GLY A 117 -10.00 -20.99 10.36
C GLY A 117 -9.54 -19.94 11.38
N ASN A 118 -8.35 -20.11 11.93
CA ASN A 118 -7.77 -19.14 12.86
C ASN A 118 -7.66 -17.75 12.25
N ARG A 119 -7.24 -17.61 10.99
CA ARG A 119 -7.19 -16.31 10.30
C ARG A 119 -8.57 -15.72 10.10
N PHE A 120 -9.54 -16.52 9.67
CA PHE A 120 -10.93 -16.10 9.46
C PHE A 120 -11.59 -15.59 10.74
N GLU A 121 -11.34 -16.23 11.87
CA GLU A 121 -11.88 -15.79 13.15
C GLU A 121 -11.14 -14.55 13.71
N ASN A 122 -9.83 -14.48 13.54
CA ASN A 122 -9.03 -13.42 14.14
C ASN A 122 -9.05 -12.10 13.38
N TYR A 123 -9.27 -12.07 12.04
CA TYR A 123 -9.21 -10.82 11.29
C TYR A 123 -10.25 -9.78 11.75
N LYS A 124 -11.38 -10.24 12.30
CA LYS A 124 -12.46 -9.40 12.82
C LYS A 124 -12.07 -8.60 14.06
N MET A 125 -11.07 -9.08 14.78
CA MET A 125 -10.66 -8.59 16.09
C MET A 125 -9.31 -7.85 16.06
N GLN A 126 -8.92 -7.35 14.90
CA GLN A 126 -7.67 -6.63 14.71
C GLN A 126 -7.91 -5.16 14.36
N PRO A 127 -8.31 -4.31 15.31
CA PRO A 127 -8.42 -2.88 15.06
C PRO A 127 -7.03 -2.33 14.70
N LEU A 128 -6.99 -1.40 13.73
CA LEU A 128 -5.76 -0.71 13.37
C LEU A 128 -5.37 0.25 14.48
N GLU A 129 -4.51 -0.20 15.37
CA GLU A 129 -3.92 0.61 16.42
C GLU A 129 -2.46 0.94 16.10
N PHE A 130 -2.16 2.23 15.97
CA PHE A 130 -0.80 2.71 15.76
C PHE A 130 -0.22 3.23 17.07
N LYS A 131 0.89 2.63 17.51
CA LYS A 131 1.65 3.09 18.67
C LYS A 131 2.88 3.88 18.20
N TYR A 132 2.82 5.18 18.36
CA TYR A 132 3.94 6.05 18.03
C TYR A 132 4.74 6.41 19.30
N PRO A 133 6.07 6.59 19.20
CA PRO A 133 6.85 7.20 20.26
C PRO A 133 6.27 8.59 20.62
N LYS A 134 6.35 8.99 21.88
CA LYS A 134 5.85 10.33 22.31
C LYS A 134 6.46 11.49 21.55
N SER A 135 7.69 11.32 21.05
CA SER A 135 8.41 12.28 20.22
C SER A 135 8.00 12.31 18.75
N PHE A 136 7.16 11.37 18.31
CA PHE A 136 6.75 11.27 16.90
C PHE A 136 5.78 12.39 16.54
N THR A 137 6.18 13.24 15.61
CA THR A 137 5.37 14.39 15.15
C THR A 137 4.80 14.20 13.74
N GLY A 138 5.21 13.14 13.03
CA GLY A 138 4.89 12.92 11.62
C GLY A 138 5.60 13.88 10.65
N LYS A 139 6.55 14.69 11.13
CA LYS A 139 7.28 15.67 10.31
C LYS A 139 8.75 15.30 10.17
N LEU A 140 9.29 15.34 8.96
CA LEU A 140 10.71 15.10 8.68
C LEU A 140 11.62 16.06 9.46
N SER A 141 11.21 17.31 9.62
CA SER A 141 11.97 18.33 10.35
C SER A 141 12.25 17.97 11.80
N SER A 142 11.42 17.15 12.46
CA SER A 142 11.64 16.67 13.82
C SER A 142 12.87 15.75 13.95
N TYR A 143 13.33 15.21 12.84
CA TYR A 143 14.52 14.35 12.74
C TYR A 143 15.71 15.08 12.09
N GLY A 144 15.63 16.40 11.94
CA GLY A 144 16.65 17.18 11.24
C GLY A 144 16.70 16.94 9.74
N LEU A 145 15.65 16.31 9.17
CA LEU A 145 15.58 15.96 7.76
C LEU A 145 14.73 16.99 6.99
N THR A 146 15.11 17.25 5.74
CA THR A 146 14.37 18.15 4.85
C THR A 146 14.31 17.59 3.43
N ALA A 147 13.14 17.73 2.77
CA ALA A 147 12.95 17.36 1.37
C ALA A 147 13.76 18.25 0.41
N ASP A 148 14.11 19.47 0.83
CA ASP A 148 14.84 20.45 0.01
C ASP A 148 16.34 20.49 0.29
N ARG A 149 16.91 19.39 0.76
CA ARG A 149 18.33 19.27 1.03
C ARG A 149 19.17 19.59 -0.21
N LYS A 150 20.01 20.61 -0.14
CA LYS A 150 20.88 21.03 -1.25
C LYS A 150 22.32 20.50 -1.13
N GLY A 151 22.75 20.14 0.08
CA GLY A 151 24.09 19.63 0.36
C GLY A 151 24.17 18.10 0.29
N LYS A 152 25.38 17.59 0.02
CA LYS A 152 25.68 16.17 0.17
C LYS A 152 25.94 15.86 1.63
N SER A 153 25.51 14.67 2.09
CA SER A 153 25.77 14.17 3.44
C SER A 153 27.13 13.49 3.57
N GLY A 154 27.66 13.00 2.47
CA GLY A 154 28.87 12.17 2.44
C GLY A 154 28.61 10.69 2.75
N ILE A 155 27.40 10.32 3.17
CA ILE A 155 27.01 8.91 3.40
C ILE A 155 26.24 8.42 2.17
N ARG A 156 26.78 7.43 1.47
CA ARG A 156 26.22 6.98 0.20
C ARG A 156 25.40 5.72 0.33
N ALA A 157 24.25 5.71 -0.37
CA ALA A 157 23.44 4.52 -0.56
C ALA A 157 23.34 4.17 -2.06
N ALA A 158 23.53 2.90 -2.40
CA ALA A 158 23.29 2.39 -3.74
C ALA A 158 21.96 1.64 -3.78
N VAL A 159 21.08 2.03 -4.70
CA VAL A 159 19.88 1.27 -5.05
C VAL A 159 20.26 0.32 -6.16
N ILE A 160 20.33 -0.98 -5.82
CA ILE A 160 20.72 -2.03 -6.78
C ILE A 160 19.45 -2.57 -7.44
N ARG A 161 19.47 -2.63 -8.75
CA ARG A 161 18.36 -3.13 -9.56
C ARG A 161 18.81 -4.02 -10.70
N GLU A 162 17.92 -4.88 -11.12
CA GLU A 162 18.02 -5.74 -12.28
C GLU A 162 16.82 -5.50 -13.20
N LYS A 163 16.88 -5.92 -14.45
CA LYS A 163 15.70 -5.86 -15.34
C LYS A 163 14.52 -6.59 -14.72
N GLY A 164 13.35 -5.96 -14.76
CA GLY A 164 12.12 -6.42 -14.10
C GLY A 164 11.98 -5.99 -12.64
N CYS A 165 12.99 -5.35 -12.03
CA CYS A 165 12.82 -4.67 -10.74
C CYS A 165 11.92 -3.46 -10.87
N GLN A 166 11.29 -3.08 -9.77
CA GLN A 166 10.42 -1.91 -9.63
C GLN A 166 10.78 -1.17 -8.34
N CYS A 167 10.17 0.00 -8.16
CA CYS A 167 10.32 0.87 -6.98
C CYS A 167 11.73 1.45 -6.76
N GLU A 168 12.61 1.43 -7.75
CA GLU A 168 13.95 2.05 -7.63
C GLU A 168 13.87 3.56 -7.41
N ARG A 169 12.89 4.23 -7.99
CA ARG A 169 12.70 5.69 -7.84
C ARG A 169 12.17 6.04 -6.46
N GLU A 170 11.16 5.34 -5.99
CA GLU A 170 10.57 5.50 -4.66
C GLU A 170 11.60 5.19 -3.58
N THR A 171 12.36 4.11 -3.75
CA THR A 171 13.45 3.73 -2.84
C THR A 171 14.54 4.79 -2.81
N SER A 172 14.96 5.29 -3.97
CA SER A 172 15.94 6.36 -4.08
C SER A 172 15.48 7.64 -3.38
N TYR A 173 14.21 8.00 -3.56
CA TYR A 173 13.63 9.17 -2.91
C TYR A 173 13.52 8.99 -1.38
N ALA A 174 13.11 7.82 -0.92
CA ALA A 174 13.05 7.52 0.51
C ALA A 174 14.45 7.60 1.16
N LEU A 175 15.48 7.06 0.52
CA LEU A 175 16.87 7.15 0.98
C LEU A 175 17.37 8.60 0.97
N TYR A 176 17.03 9.38 -0.05
CA TYR A 176 17.35 10.81 -0.10
C TYR A 176 16.70 11.57 1.06
N LEU A 177 15.43 11.31 1.35
CA LEU A 177 14.73 11.89 2.51
C LEU A 177 15.36 11.45 3.83
N ALA A 178 15.84 10.21 3.92
CA ALA A 178 16.56 9.70 5.08
C ALA A 178 17.98 10.27 5.23
N GLY A 179 18.45 11.09 4.30
CA GLY A 179 19.72 11.80 4.39
C GLY A 179 20.87 11.20 3.58
N PHE A 180 20.66 10.13 2.82
CA PHE A 180 21.73 9.54 1.99
C PHE A 180 21.98 10.31 0.69
N ASP A 181 23.21 10.24 0.20
CA ASP A 181 23.57 10.57 -1.18
C ASP A 181 23.33 9.31 -2.02
N VAL A 182 22.32 9.33 -2.88
CA VAL A 182 21.84 8.10 -3.54
C VAL A 182 22.51 7.90 -4.90
N LYS A 183 22.87 6.64 -5.18
CA LYS A 183 23.43 6.16 -6.43
C LYS A 183 22.51 5.05 -6.99
N ASP A 184 22.11 5.17 -8.26
CA ASP A 184 21.41 4.10 -8.99
C ASP A 184 22.45 3.14 -9.57
N VAL A 185 22.32 1.84 -9.27
CA VAL A 185 23.27 0.81 -9.69
C VAL A 185 22.52 -0.33 -10.36
N HIS A 186 22.73 -0.52 -11.67
CA HIS A 186 22.19 -1.67 -12.37
C HIS A 186 23.16 -2.86 -12.29
N MET A 187 22.63 -4.09 -12.31
CA MET A 187 23.46 -5.31 -12.29
C MET A 187 24.54 -5.34 -13.37
N THR A 188 24.29 -4.73 -14.56
CA THR A 188 25.30 -4.62 -15.61
C THR A 188 26.50 -3.77 -15.22
N ASP A 189 26.34 -2.82 -14.28
CA ASP A 189 27.45 -1.98 -13.79
C ASP A 189 28.38 -2.82 -12.91
N LEU A 190 27.81 -3.64 -12.04
CA LEU A 190 28.55 -4.58 -11.21
C LEU A 190 29.21 -5.67 -12.05
N ALA A 191 28.46 -6.27 -12.98
CA ALA A 191 28.94 -7.34 -13.83
C ALA A 191 30.08 -6.92 -14.76
N SER A 192 30.05 -5.66 -15.23
CA SER A 192 31.15 -5.09 -16.05
C SER A 192 32.33 -4.60 -15.21
N GLY A 193 32.13 -4.39 -13.90
CA GLY A 193 33.10 -3.79 -13.00
C GLY A 193 33.20 -2.27 -13.09
N ARG A 194 32.22 -1.60 -13.69
CA ARG A 194 32.08 -0.13 -13.65
C ARG A 194 31.74 0.36 -12.25
N GLU A 195 31.05 -0.47 -11.47
CA GLU A 195 30.71 -0.24 -10.08
C GLU A 195 31.36 -1.31 -9.19
N THR A 196 31.96 -0.89 -8.08
CA THR A 196 32.66 -1.76 -7.12
C THR A 196 32.10 -1.66 -5.69
N LEU A 197 31.16 -0.77 -5.44
CA LEU A 197 30.55 -0.47 -4.15
C LEU A 197 31.52 0.00 -3.04
N GLU A 198 32.79 0.30 -3.38
CA GLU A 198 33.80 0.72 -2.40
C GLU A 198 33.47 2.03 -1.70
N ASP A 199 32.77 2.93 -2.39
CA ASP A 199 32.37 4.24 -1.89
C ASP A 199 30.93 4.28 -1.33
N VAL A 200 30.30 3.11 -1.12
CA VAL A 200 28.90 2.97 -0.70
C VAL A 200 28.83 2.42 0.71
N ASN A 201 28.04 3.05 1.57
CA ASN A 201 27.81 2.62 2.95
C ASN A 201 26.53 1.78 3.13
N MET A 202 25.57 1.93 2.23
CA MET A 202 24.33 1.16 2.27
C MET A 202 23.96 0.67 0.88
N ILE A 203 23.57 -0.59 0.76
CA ILE A 203 22.95 -1.11 -0.45
C ILE A 203 21.50 -1.47 -0.19
N VAL A 204 20.63 -1.19 -1.17
CA VAL A 204 19.23 -1.59 -1.13
C VAL A 204 18.90 -2.34 -2.41
N PHE A 205 18.47 -3.59 -2.25
CA PHE A 205 17.97 -4.41 -3.36
C PHE A 205 16.50 -4.13 -3.58
N CYS A 206 16.12 -3.68 -4.77
CA CYS A 206 14.75 -3.33 -5.13
C CYS A 206 13.83 -4.54 -5.17
N GLY A 207 12.55 -4.29 -4.96
CA GLY A 207 11.48 -5.23 -5.25
C GLY A 207 11.17 -5.37 -6.74
N GLY A 208 10.13 -6.12 -7.05
CA GLY A 208 9.64 -6.36 -8.41
C GLY A 208 9.73 -7.83 -8.80
N PHE A 209 10.01 -8.07 -10.08
CA PHE A 209 10.09 -9.41 -10.67
C PHE A 209 11.39 -9.55 -11.48
N SER A 210 12.53 -9.52 -10.78
CA SER A 210 13.84 -9.57 -11.44
C SER A 210 13.95 -10.79 -12.37
N ASN A 211 14.36 -10.54 -13.62
CA ASN A 211 14.42 -11.55 -14.67
C ASN A 211 13.10 -12.31 -14.88
N SER A 212 11.95 -11.64 -14.64
CA SER A 212 10.59 -12.21 -14.74
C SER A 212 10.36 -13.43 -13.84
N ASP A 213 11.14 -13.59 -12.78
CA ASP A 213 11.13 -14.73 -11.83
C ASP A 213 11.20 -16.12 -12.51
N VAL A 214 11.81 -16.21 -13.68
CA VAL A 214 11.84 -17.44 -14.52
C VAL A 214 12.36 -18.67 -13.76
N LEU A 215 13.34 -18.48 -12.87
CA LEU A 215 13.90 -19.57 -12.05
C LEU A 215 13.32 -19.59 -10.62
N GLY A 216 12.35 -18.74 -10.34
CA GLY A 216 11.82 -18.41 -9.01
C GLY A 216 12.29 -17.02 -8.55
N SER A 217 11.62 -16.48 -7.51
CA SER A 217 11.86 -15.12 -7.04
C SER A 217 13.36 -14.87 -6.80
N ALA A 218 13.87 -13.81 -7.42
CA ALA A 218 15.26 -13.34 -7.34
C ALA A 218 16.38 -14.35 -7.70
N LYS A 219 16.07 -15.60 -8.04
CA LYS A 219 17.12 -16.62 -8.28
C LYS A 219 18.05 -16.26 -9.46
N GLY A 220 17.49 -15.70 -10.54
CA GLY A 220 18.28 -15.22 -11.66
C GLY A 220 19.20 -14.05 -11.26
N TRP A 221 18.71 -13.16 -10.43
CA TRP A 221 19.48 -12.03 -9.91
C TRP A 221 20.59 -12.48 -8.96
N ALA A 222 20.28 -13.36 -8.00
CA ALA A 222 21.27 -13.97 -7.13
C ALA A 222 22.35 -14.73 -7.91
N GLY A 223 21.95 -15.45 -8.99
CA GLY A 223 22.88 -16.09 -9.91
C GLY A 223 23.83 -15.11 -10.59
N GLY A 224 23.35 -13.91 -10.93
CA GLY A 224 24.19 -12.83 -11.45
C GLY A 224 25.32 -12.42 -10.51
N PHE A 225 25.08 -12.41 -9.19
CA PHE A 225 26.11 -12.17 -8.19
C PHE A 225 27.01 -13.40 -8.01
N LEU A 226 26.45 -14.58 -7.89
CA LEU A 226 27.20 -15.81 -7.57
C LEU A 226 28.17 -16.23 -8.67
N PHE A 227 27.77 -16.07 -9.93
CA PHE A 227 28.51 -16.58 -11.09
C PHE A 227 29.23 -15.52 -11.92
N ASN A 228 29.10 -14.24 -11.56
CA ASN A 228 29.94 -13.18 -12.15
C ASN A 228 31.01 -12.74 -11.15
N GLU A 229 32.28 -13.00 -11.46
CA GLU A 229 33.40 -12.75 -10.56
C GLU A 229 33.50 -11.28 -10.09
N LYS A 230 33.20 -10.32 -10.97
CA LYS A 230 33.29 -8.89 -10.63
C LYS A 230 32.16 -8.46 -9.70
N ALA A 231 30.92 -8.87 -10.00
CA ALA A 231 29.77 -8.58 -9.15
C ALA A 231 29.90 -9.25 -7.78
N LYS A 232 30.32 -10.51 -7.76
CA LYS A 232 30.61 -11.23 -6.53
C LYS A 232 31.68 -10.54 -5.69
N LYS A 233 32.82 -10.18 -6.30
CA LYS A 233 33.89 -9.48 -5.60
C LYS A 233 33.45 -8.13 -5.02
N ALA A 234 32.67 -7.35 -5.78
CA ALA A 234 32.13 -6.10 -5.29
C ALA A 234 31.26 -6.29 -4.04
N LEU A 235 30.40 -7.31 -4.06
CA LEU A 235 29.53 -7.63 -2.93
C LEU A 235 30.31 -8.19 -1.73
N ASP A 236 31.26 -9.11 -1.94
CA ASP A 236 32.12 -9.67 -0.90
C ASP A 236 32.93 -8.56 -0.21
N ASN A 237 33.53 -7.64 -0.98
CA ASN A 237 34.25 -6.47 -0.45
C ASN A 237 33.33 -5.54 0.34
N PHE A 238 32.11 -5.32 -0.13
CA PHE A 238 31.12 -4.51 0.58
C PHE A 238 30.83 -5.10 1.96
N TYR A 239 30.50 -6.39 2.04
CA TYR A 239 30.16 -7.04 3.31
C TYR A 239 31.35 -7.28 4.23
N ALA A 240 32.59 -7.25 3.72
CA ALA A 240 33.80 -7.35 4.54
C ALA A 240 34.07 -6.07 5.35
N ARG A 241 33.42 -4.95 5.04
CA ARG A 241 33.60 -3.68 5.73
C ARG A 241 32.63 -3.57 6.92
N PRO A 242 33.06 -2.97 8.07
CA PRO A 242 32.22 -2.84 9.25
C PRO A 242 31.24 -1.63 9.20
N ASP A 243 31.40 -0.73 8.24
CA ASP A 243 30.63 0.51 8.08
C ASP A 243 29.52 0.39 7.03
N THR A 244 29.03 -0.80 6.78
CA THR A 244 28.04 -1.08 5.73
C THR A 244 26.75 -1.68 6.26
N LEU A 245 25.66 -1.37 5.58
CA LEU A 245 24.32 -1.93 5.82
C LEU A 245 23.71 -2.39 4.50
N SER A 246 22.86 -3.40 4.57
CA SER A 246 22.05 -3.84 3.43
C SER A 246 20.58 -3.98 3.80
N LEU A 247 19.72 -3.74 2.82
CA LEU A 247 18.27 -3.89 2.91
C LEU A 247 17.76 -4.58 1.65
N GLY A 248 16.96 -5.63 1.81
CA GLY A 248 16.17 -6.23 0.74
C GLY A 248 14.72 -5.77 0.83
N ILE A 249 14.10 -5.51 -0.32
CA ILE A 249 12.69 -5.16 -0.43
C ILE A 249 12.00 -6.20 -1.31
N CYS A 250 11.04 -6.96 -0.75
CA CYS A 250 10.24 -7.94 -1.49
C CYS A 250 11.12 -8.93 -2.29
N ASN A 251 11.14 -8.82 -3.63
CA ASN A 251 12.00 -9.63 -4.51
C ASN A 251 13.50 -9.46 -4.21
N GLY A 252 13.90 -8.33 -3.65
CA GLY A 252 15.28 -8.05 -3.24
C GLY A 252 15.72 -8.74 -1.94
N CYS A 253 14.80 -9.37 -1.20
CA CYS A 253 15.14 -10.19 -0.03
C CYS A 253 15.74 -11.53 -0.46
#